data_6411235c32505431654064bcb2ac0f9e
#
_entry.id   6411235c32505431654064bcb2ac0f9e
#
_cell.length_a   1.000
_cell.length_b   1.000
_cell.length_c   1.000
_cell.angle_alpha   90.00
_cell.angle_beta   90.00
_cell.angle_gamma   90.00
#
_symmetry.space_group_name_H-M   'P 1'
#
loop_
_entity.id
_entity.type
_entity.pdbx_description
1 polymer ?
#
loop_
_entity_poly.entity_id
_entity_poly.type
_entity_poly.pdbx_seq_one_letter_code
_entity_poly.pdbx_strand_id
1 'polypeptide(L)'
;WALGCRIDGGQAEYVRVPYADQGLNRIPEGVTDEQALFVGDILATGFWAARISEITPDDTVLIIGAGPTGICTLLCTMLKHPKQIIVCEQSEERIRFVREHYPDVQVVRPEACAREVRRLSAHGGADVVIEVAEPTKHSAWRGSVPVRMPL
;
A
#
# COMPACT_ATOMS: atom_id res chain seq x y z
N TRP A 1 10.82 -16.10 -3.42
CA TRP A 1 12.07 -16.35 -2.66
C TRP A 1 13.01 -17.31 -3.39
N ALA A 2 12.64 -17.85 -4.50
CA ALA A 2 13.45 -18.76 -5.28
C ALA A 2 14.46 -18.00 -6.15
N LEU A 3 13.95 -17.24 -7.13
CA LEU A 3 14.78 -16.46 -8.06
C LEU A 3 15.50 -15.30 -7.34
N GLY A 4 16.81 -15.19 -7.57
CA GLY A 4 17.66 -14.19 -6.94
C GLY A 4 17.98 -14.43 -5.47
N CYS A 5 17.50 -15.53 -4.88
CA CYS A 5 17.72 -15.88 -3.48
C CYS A 5 18.39 -17.26 -3.34
N ARG A 6 17.75 -18.33 -3.82
CA ARG A 6 18.26 -19.71 -3.75
C ARG A 6 18.70 -20.29 -5.09
N ILE A 7 18.25 -19.66 -6.16
CA ILE A 7 18.70 -19.93 -7.53
C ILE A 7 18.98 -18.60 -8.20
N ASP A 8 19.66 -18.62 -9.33
CA ASP A 8 20.03 -17.42 -10.08
C ASP A 8 18.79 -16.56 -10.41
N GLY A 9 18.98 -15.24 -10.36
CA GLY A 9 17.92 -14.26 -10.60
C GLY A 9 17.80 -13.81 -12.06
N GLY A 10 16.96 -12.79 -12.29
CA GLY A 10 16.66 -12.28 -13.62
C GLY A 10 17.58 -11.14 -14.11
N GLN A 11 18.62 -10.76 -13.37
CA GLN A 11 19.61 -9.75 -13.84
C GLN A 11 20.67 -10.41 -14.73
N ALA A 12 20.23 -11.01 -15.83
CA ALA A 12 21.03 -11.73 -16.79
C ALA A 12 20.33 -11.73 -18.16
N GLU A 13 21.07 -12.09 -19.21
CA GLU A 13 20.49 -12.25 -20.55
C GLU A 13 19.46 -13.39 -20.61
N TYR A 14 19.63 -14.40 -19.75
CA TYR A 14 18.73 -15.55 -19.66
C TYR A 14 18.46 -15.89 -18.20
N VAL A 15 17.24 -16.28 -17.90
CA VAL A 15 16.84 -16.76 -16.58
C VAL A 15 16.12 -18.09 -16.70
N ARG A 16 16.50 -19.05 -15.85
CA ARG A 16 15.80 -20.32 -15.74
C ARG A 16 14.69 -20.22 -14.71
N VAL A 17 13.45 -20.33 -15.16
CA VAL A 17 12.26 -20.31 -14.30
C VAL A 17 11.79 -21.75 -14.06
N PRO A 18 11.97 -22.31 -12.85
CA PRO A 18 11.43 -23.63 -12.52
C PRO A 18 9.91 -23.59 -12.53
N TYR A 19 9.30 -24.68 -13.00
CA TYR A 19 7.83 -24.82 -13.05
C TYR A 19 7.13 -23.68 -13.79
N ALA A 20 7.71 -23.23 -14.90
CA ALA A 20 7.24 -22.07 -15.67
C ALA A 20 5.78 -22.20 -16.09
N ASP A 21 5.31 -23.41 -16.41
CA ASP A 21 3.91 -23.69 -16.79
C ASP A 21 2.89 -23.37 -15.68
N GLN A 22 3.35 -23.34 -14.43
CA GLN A 22 2.51 -23.03 -13.26
C GLN A 22 2.77 -21.63 -12.71
N GLY A 23 3.99 -21.12 -12.86
CA GLY A 23 4.44 -19.86 -12.24
C GLY A 23 4.37 -18.65 -13.14
N LEU A 24 4.28 -18.83 -14.46
CA LEU A 24 4.19 -17.73 -15.41
C LEU A 24 2.76 -17.54 -15.93
N ASN A 25 2.36 -16.29 -16.02
CA ASN A 25 1.10 -15.89 -16.64
C ASN A 25 1.40 -15.02 -17.85
N ARG A 26 0.60 -15.16 -18.89
CA ARG A 26 0.66 -14.25 -20.04
C ARG A 26 0.18 -12.87 -19.60
N ILE A 27 0.88 -11.82 -20.05
CA ILE A 27 0.38 -10.45 -19.87
C ILE A 27 -0.90 -10.30 -20.68
N PRO A 28 -2.01 -9.84 -20.05
CA PRO A 28 -3.29 -9.67 -20.74
C PRO A 28 -3.19 -8.68 -21.89
N GLU A 29 -4.03 -8.85 -22.90
CA GLU A 29 -4.18 -7.88 -23.97
C GLU A 29 -4.55 -6.50 -23.40
N GLY A 30 -3.92 -5.44 -23.91
CA GLY A 30 -4.13 -4.06 -23.43
C GLY A 30 -3.31 -3.64 -22.22
N VAL A 31 -2.51 -4.54 -21.65
CA VAL A 31 -1.55 -4.22 -20.57
C VAL A 31 -0.14 -4.15 -21.16
N THR A 32 0.57 -3.04 -20.92
CA THR A 32 1.96 -2.90 -21.37
C THR A 32 2.93 -3.63 -20.45
N ASP A 33 4.16 -3.90 -20.91
CA ASP A 33 5.20 -4.51 -20.10
C ASP A 33 5.54 -3.66 -18.87
N GLU A 34 5.56 -2.31 -19.03
CA GLU A 34 5.81 -1.39 -17.93
C GLU A 34 4.69 -1.46 -16.87
N GLN A 35 3.43 -1.60 -17.27
CA GLN A 35 2.33 -1.77 -16.33
C GLN A 35 2.41 -3.13 -15.65
N ALA A 36 2.73 -4.19 -16.39
CA ALA A 36 2.86 -5.54 -15.85
C ALA A 36 4.01 -5.68 -14.84
N LEU A 37 5.07 -4.89 -14.99
CA LEU A 37 6.23 -4.92 -14.11
C LEU A 37 5.86 -4.75 -12.62
N PHE A 38 4.90 -3.89 -12.32
CA PHE A 38 4.47 -3.63 -10.93
C PHE A 38 3.59 -4.72 -10.35
N VAL A 39 2.98 -5.56 -11.19
CA VAL A 39 2.02 -6.59 -10.76
C VAL A 39 2.70 -7.70 -9.96
N GLY A 40 3.96 -8.02 -10.30
CA GLY A 40 4.66 -9.18 -9.74
C GLY A 40 4.97 -9.07 -8.24
N ASP A 41 5.03 -7.86 -7.67
CA ASP A 41 5.40 -7.64 -6.28
C ASP A 41 4.56 -6.53 -5.61
N ILE A 42 4.90 -5.27 -5.83
CA ILE A 42 4.35 -4.16 -5.03
C ILE A 42 2.85 -3.95 -5.21
N LEU A 43 2.32 -4.12 -6.43
CA LEU A 43 0.89 -4.02 -6.67
C LEU A 43 0.14 -5.23 -6.11
N ALA A 44 0.70 -6.45 -6.27
CA ALA A 44 0.14 -7.65 -5.67
C ALA A 44 0.13 -7.59 -4.14
N THR A 45 1.18 -7.04 -3.53
CA THR A 45 1.27 -6.78 -2.09
C THR A 45 0.19 -5.80 -1.63
N GLY A 46 0.03 -4.68 -2.32
CA GLY A 46 -1.02 -3.69 -2.04
C GLY A 46 -2.43 -4.26 -2.21
N PHE A 47 -2.64 -5.04 -3.26
CA PHE A 47 -3.92 -5.72 -3.50
C PHE A 47 -4.25 -6.73 -2.39
N TRP A 48 -3.26 -7.52 -1.98
CA TRP A 48 -3.44 -8.46 -0.88
C TRP A 48 -3.77 -7.76 0.43
N ALA A 49 -3.04 -6.69 0.78
CA ALA A 49 -3.30 -5.88 1.95
C ALA A 49 -4.74 -5.34 1.96
N ALA A 50 -5.19 -4.73 0.86
CA ALA A 50 -6.55 -4.21 0.73
C ALA A 50 -7.61 -5.32 0.78
N ARG A 51 -7.29 -6.53 0.29
CA ARG A 51 -8.20 -7.68 0.29
C ARG A 51 -8.40 -8.25 1.69
N ILE A 52 -7.31 -8.51 2.43
CA ILE A 52 -7.39 -9.11 3.78
C ILE A 52 -7.91 -8.14 4.83
N SER A 53 -7.87 -6.84 4.56
CA SER A 53 -8.40 -5.80 5.45
C SER A 53 -9.94 -5.70 5.43
N GLU A 54 -10.62 -6.43 4.56
CA GLU A 54 -12.08 -6.49 4.45
C GLU A 54 -12.75 -5.10 4.44
N ILE A 55 -12.13 -4.16 3.74
CA ILE A 55 -12.54 -2.76 3.65
C ILE A 55 -13.97 -2.65 3.14
N THR A 56 -14.79 -1.86 3.84
CA THR A 56 -16.18 -1.55 3.50
C THR A 56 -16.34 -0.08 3.09
N PRO A 57 -17.47 0.30 2.43
CA PRO A 57 -17.75 1.69 2.07
C PRO A 57 -17.91 2.65 3.25
N ASP A 58 -18.12 2.16 4.46
CA ASP A 58 -18.28 2.99 5.65
C ASP A 58 -16.97 3.28 6.38
N ASP A 59 -15.88 2.59 5.99
CA ASP A 59 -14.61 2.62 6.68
C ASP A 59 -13.79 3.89 6.39
N THR A 60 -13.09 4.35 7.41
CA THR A 60 -11.94 5.26 7.32
C THR A 60 -10.68 4.41 7.31
N VAL A 61 -9.94 4.44 6.22
CA VAL A 61 -8.69 3.70 6.04
C VAL A 61 -7.49 4.60 6.24
N LEU A 62 -6.58 4.21 7.13
CA LEU A 62 -5.28 4.85 7.30
C LEU A 62 -4.19 4.01 6.64
N ILE A 63 -3.47 4.59 5.69
CA ILE A 63 -2.27 3.99 5.09
C ILE A 63 -1.05 4.72 5.63
N ILE A 64 -0.12 3.99 6.21
CA ILE A 64 1.12 4.53 6.77
C ILE A 64 2.26 4.27 5.78
N GLY A 65 2.74 5.34 5.16
CA GLY A 65 3.75 5.33 4.11
C GLY A 65 3.17 5.55 2.71
N ALA A 66 3.81 6.44 1.94
CA ALA A 66 3.50 6.70 0.54
C ALA A 66 4.69 6.41 -0.39
N GLY A 67 5.49 5.40 -0.05
CA GLY A 67 6.48 4.83 -0.96
C GLY A 67 5.80 4.04 -2.08
N PRO A 68 6.55 3.39 -2.98
CA PRO A 68 5.98 2.64 -4.10
C PRO A 68 4.91 1.62 -3.67
N THR A 69 5.19 0.84 -2.62
CA THR A 69 4.20 -0.10 -2.05
C THR A 69 3.00 0.62 -1.46
N GLY A 70 3.21 1.78 -0.80
CA GLY A 70 2.13 2.60 -0.24
C GLY A 70 1.20 3.15 -1.32
N ILE A 71 1.73 3.62 -2.43
CA ILE A 71 0.93 4.07 -3.58
C ILE A 71 0.15 2.91 -4.21
N CYS A 72 0.78 1.75 -4.39
CA CYS A 72 0.08 0.56 -4.87
C CYS A 72 -1.04 0.12 -3.91
N THR A 73 -0.80 0.21 -2.60
CA THR A 73 -1.81 -0.06 -1.56
C THR A 73 -2.96 0.95 -1.64
N LEU A 74 -2.64 2.24 -1.82
CA LEU A 74 -3.63 3.29 -2.00
C LEU A 74 -4.54 3.00 -3.21
N LEU A 75 -3.96 2.69 -4.37
CA LEU A 75 -4.72 2.33 -5.57
C LEU A 75 -5.66 1.15 -5.32
N CYS A 76 -5.15 0.09 -4.69
CA CYS A 76 -5.96 -1.10 -4.39
C CYS A 76 -7.05 -0.82 -3.33
N THR A 77 -6.77 0.07 -2.37
CA THR A 77 -7.74 0.53 -1.37
C THR A 77 -8.86 1.34 -2.03
N MET A 78 -8.54 2.22 -2.99
CA MET A 78 -9.54 3.00 -3.74
C MET A 78 -10.53 2.11 -4.49
N LEU A 79 -10.12 0.93 -4.97
CA LEU A 79 -11.02 -0.04 -5.60
C LEU A 79 -12.09 -0.62 -4.65
N LYS A 80 -11.91 -0.45 -3.34
CA LYS A 80 -12.89 -0.87 -2.33
C LYS A 80 -13.90 0.22 -1.99
N HIS A 81 -13.71 1.43 -2.52
CA HIS A 81 -14.57 2.58 -2.31
C HIS A 81 -14.87 2.89 -0.83
N PRO A 82 -13.84 2.95 0.06
CA PRO A 82 -14.06 3.31 1.45
C PRO A 82 -14.60 4.74 1.55
N LYS A 83 -15.22 5.05 2.69
CA LYS A 83 -15.74 6.39 2.99
C LYS A 83 -14.65 7.45 2.95
N GLN A 84 -13.45 7.11 3.44
CA GLN A 84 -12.31 8.02 3.50
C GLN A 84 -10.99 7.26 3.48
N ILE A 85 -10.00 7.84 2.82
CA ILE A 85 -8.61 7.39 2.88
C ILE A 85 -7.73 8.51 3.44
N ILE A 86 -6.93 8.17 4.43
CA ILE A 86 -5.92 9.04 5.04
C ILE A 86 -4.56 8.40 4.81
N VAL A 87 -3.62 9.15 4.26
CA VAL A 87 -2.23 8.71 4.07
C VAL A 87 -1.34 9.45 5.05
N CYS A 88 -0.54 8.72 5.80
CA CYS A 88 0.47 9.30 6.67
C CYS A 88 1.85 9.16 6.03
N GLU A 89 2.51 10.29 5.78
CA GLU A 89 3.82 10.35 5.12
C GLU A 89 4.66 11.48 5.70
N GLN A 90 5.99 11.29 5.75
CA GLN A 90 6.96 12.28 6.24
C GLN A 90 7.72 13.02 5.12
N SER A 91 7.90 12.38 3.95
CA SER A 91 8.62 12.97 2.82
C SER A 91 7.77 14.03 2.12
N GLU A 92 8.28 15.26 2.03
CA GLU A 92 7.62 16.37 1.34
C GLU A 92 7.33 16.07 -0.13
N GLU A 93 8.25 15.38 -0.79
CA GLU A 93 8.09 14.99 -2.19
C GLU A 93 6.92 14.04 -2.37
N ARG A 94 6.83 12.99 -1.53
CA ARG A 94 5.75 12.02 -1.58
C ARG A 94 4.41 12.61 -1.14
N ILE A 95 4.41 13.50 -0.15
CA ILE A 95 3.23 14.27 0.26
C ILE A 95 2.68 15.08 -0.91
N ARG A 96 3.57 15.78 -1.62
CA ARG A 96 3.21 16.56 -2.80
C ARG A 96 2.63 15.66 -3.89
N PHE A 97 3.30 14.55 -4.18
CA PHE A 97 2.84 13.58 -5.17
C PHE A 97 1.41 13.07 -4.87
N VAL A 98 1.14 12.67 -3.62
CA VAL A 98 -0.20 12.21 -3.24
C VAL A 98 -1.24 13.31 -3.41
N ARG A 99 -0.95 14.53 -2.98
CA ARG A 99 -1.88 15.67 -3.10
C ARG A 99 -2.18 16.06 -4.54
N GLU A 100 -1.20 15.97 -5.43
CA GLU A 100 -1.35 16.31 -6.84
C GLU A 100 -2.11 15.24 -7.62
N HIS A 101 -1.90 13.96 -7.32
CA HIS A 101 -2.48 12.87 -8.09
C HIS A 101 -3.74 12.25 -7.46
N TYR A 102 -3.95 12.45 -6.15
CA TYR A 102 -5.07 11.89 -5.40
C TYR A 102 -5.72 12.96 -4.52
N PRO A 103 -6.38 13.97 -5.10
CA PRO A 103 -6.87 15.15 -4.36
C PRO A 103 -7.92 14.81 -3.29
N ASP A 104 -8.64 13.70 -3.42
CA ASP A 104 -9.64 13.24 -2.45
C ASP A 104 -9.02 12.54 -1.23
N VAL A 105 -7.72 12.25 -1.27
CA VAL A 105 -7.00 11.58 -0.19
C VAL A 105 -6.46 12.61 0.80
N GLN A 106 -6.75 12.41 2.08
CA GLN A 106 -6.20 13.26 3.13
C GLN A 106 -4.77 12.84 3.44
N VAL A 107 -3.86 13.83 3.49
CA VAL A 107 -2.46 13.54 3.81
C VAL A 107 -2.09 14.21 5.13
N VAL A 108 -1.58 13.41 6.05
CA VAL A 108 -1.18 13.84 7.40
C VAL A 108 0.29 13.50 7.64
N ARG A 109 0.92 14.26 8.54
CA ARG A 109 2.28 13.98 8.98
C ARG A 109 2.32 13.08 10.20
N PRO A 110 3.40 12.31 10.42
CA PRO A 110 3.53 11.38 11.55
C PRO A 110 3.23 12.04 12.90
N GLU A 111 3.76 13.24 13.14
CA GLU A 111 3.64 13.96 14.42
C GLU A 111 2.19 14.35 14.76
N ALA A 112 1.37 14.51 13.73
CA ALA A 112 -0.03 14.89 13.88
C ALA A 112 -1.01 13.74 13.59
N CYS A 113 -0.54 12.60 13.12
CA CYS A 113 -1.36 11.54 12.54
C CYS A 113 -2.48 11.10 13.48
N ALA A 114 -2.17 10.70 14.70
CA ALA A 114 -3.19 10.21 15.63
C ALA A 114 -4.27 11.27 15.94
N ARG A 115 -3.88 12.54 16.07
CA ARG A 115 -4.81 13.66 16.29
C ARG A 115 -5.68 13.90 15.08
N GLU A 116 -5.07 13.98 13.90
CA GLU A 116 -5.78 14.28 12.66
C GLU A 116 -6.70 13.13 12.24
N VAL A 117 -6.28 11.88 12.40
CA VAL A 117 -7.14 10.72 12.14
C VAL A 117 -8.39 10.76 13.02
N ARG A 118 -8.24 11.05 14.32
CA ARG A 118 -9.40 11.19 15.22
C ARG A 118 -10.31 12.34 14.81
N ARG A 119 -9.76 13.44 14.34
CA ARG A 119 -10.53 14.62 13.91
C ARG A 119 -11.27 14.37 12.60
N LEU A 120 -10.65 13.65 11.68
CA LEU A 120 -11.16 13.41 10.32
C LEU A 120 -12.16 12.24 10.25
N SER A 121 -12.00 11.24 11.11
CA SER A 121 -12.88 10.07 11.12
C SER A 121 -14.17 10.30 11.90
N ALA A 122 -15.24 9.64 11.47
CA ALA A 122 -16.54 9.74 12.14
C ALA A 122 -16.57 9.03 13.51
N HIS A 123 -15.70 8.04 13.71
CA HIS A 123 -15.70 7.19 14.90
C HIS A 123 -14.52 7.45 15.84
N GLY A 124 -13.76 8.55 15.62
CA GLY A 124 -12.63 8.92 16.48
C GLY A 124 -11.35 8.10 16.27
N GLY A 125 -11.25 7.38 15.14
CA GLY A 125 -10.09 6.58 14.75
C GLY A 125 -10.23 6.04 13.34
N ALA A 126 -9.22 5.37 12.82
CA ALA A 126 -9.32 4.61 11.57
C ALA A 126 -9.94 3.25 11.86
N ASP A 127 -10.83 2.79 10.99
CA ASP A 127 -11.44 1.46 11.05
C ASP A 127 -10.45 0.40 10.56
N VAL A 128 -9.64 0.76 9.56
CA VAL A 128 -8.58 -0.07 8.98
C VAL A 128 -7.26 0.69 8.97
N VAL A 129 -6.18 0.04 9.38
CA VAL A 129 -4.83 0.59 9.28
C VAL A 129 -3.95 -0.38 8.50
N ILE A 130 -3.32 0.12 7.44
CA ILE A 130 -2.37 -0.63 6.61
C ILE A 130 -1.01 0.05 6.73
N GLU A 131 -0.05 -0.62 7.34
CA GLU A 131 1.29 -0.12 7.54
C GLU A 131 2.22 -0.69 6.47
N VAL A 132 2.82 0.19 5.67
CA VAL A 132 3.73 -0.11 4.56
C VAL A 132 4.95 0.81 4.56
N ALA A 133 5.27 1.38 5.73
CA ALA A 133 6.45 2.20 5.92
C ALA A 133 7.60 1.37 6.48
N GLU A 134 8.80 1.64 6.01
CA GLU A 134 10.00 1.10 6.64
C GLU A 134 10.18 1.77 8.02
N PRO A 135 10.32 0.99 9.12
CA PRO A 135 10.44 1.56 10.44
C PRO A 135 11.75 2.37 10.53
N THR A 136 11.63 3.68 10.62
CA THR A 136 12.76 4.54 10.95
C THR A 136 12.98 4.54 12.46
N LYS A 137 14.23 4.76 12.91
CA LYS A 137 14.57 4.84 14.36
C LYS A 137 13.75 5.89 15.13
N HIS A 138 13.02 6.74 14.44
CA HIS A 138 12.19 7.83 14.98
C HIS A 138 10.69 7.63 14.72
N SER A 139 10.25 6.47 14.25
CA SER A 139 8.81 6.23 14.07
C SER A 139 8.13 6.08 15.42
N ALA A 140 7.52 7.15 15.89
CA ALA A 140 6.74 7.21 17.14
C ALA A 140 5.39 6.44 17.07
N TRP A 141 5.30 5.43 16.24
CA TRP A 141 4.07 4.66 15.94
C TRP A 141 3.68 3.67 17.02
N ARG A 142 4.35 3.67 18.14
CA ARG A 142 4.02 2.77 19.24
C ARG A 142 2.72 3.23 19.92
N GLY A 143 1.59 2.81 19.39
CA GLY A 143 0.47 2.50 20.24
C GLY A 143 -0.59 3.56 20.53
N SER A 144 -0.87 4.53 19.62
CA SER A 144 -1.89 5.53 19.93
C SER A 144 -3.05 5.70 18.91
N VAL A 145 -3.10 4.90 17.88
CA VAL A 145 -4.28 4.87 16.98
C VAL A 145 -5.11 3.64 17.33
N PRO A 146 -6.39 3.80 17.70
CA PRO A 146 -7.26 2.63 17.88
C PRO A 146 -7.39 1.92 16.54
N VAL A 147 -6.87 0.72 16.46
CA VAL A 147 -6.97 -0.16 15.30
C VAL A 147 -8.11 -1.11 15.58
N ARG A 148 -9.14 -1.09 14.75
CA ARG A 148 -10.03 -2.23 14.63
C ARG A 148 -9.29 -3.26 13.79
N MET A 149 -8.57 -4.17 14.45
CA MET A 149 -8.02 -5.33 13.76
C MET A 149 -9.18 -6.24 13.40
N PRO A 150 -9.29 -6.70 12.14
CA PRO A 150 -10.20 -7.80 11.86
C PRO A 150 -9.77 -9.00 12.71
N LEU A 151 -10.74 -9.59 13.40
CA LEU A 151 -10.59 -10.86 14.16
C LEU A 151 -10.26 -12.01 13.22
#